data_04826f6ea457fe2e2aed9d16849eb09f
#
_entry.id   04826f6ea457fe2e2aed9d16849eb09f
#
_cell.length_a   1.000
_cell.length_b   1.000
_cell.length_c   1.000
_cell.angle_alpha   90.00
_cell.angle_beta   90.00
_cell.angle_gamma   90.00
#
_symmetry.space_group_name_H-M   'P 1'
#
loop_
_entity.id
_entity.type
_entity.pdbx_description
1 polymer ?
#
loop_
_entity_poly.entity_id
_entity_poly.type
_entity_poly.pdbx_seq_one_letter_code
_entity_poly.pdbx_strand_id
1 'polypeptide(L)'
;MLPMAINASAQDAIIYRDGRVKSVKIIQTNNDKTLFKESDNKKATEEYVENTKVFMLKFKTRGNVVFNSHGERILTTSEHTQIPKDAIVVYYKDGREVPAYNLTMDANVVSFRTSKKGKGSPIFSSKSEVFMIRYPDGTRDILTNLAVEEQQQRKREEEEARLKAQKEAETADSIKAATVEAAASATNPKKATIVTKKGLRMKVWICSDTATMVSYKKANTAKAPVFNMSKAKIKNVIY
;
A
#
# COMPACT_ATOMS: atom_id res chain seq x y z
N MET A 1 21.04 22.72 35.78
CA MET A 1 20.60 22.58 34.40
C MET A 1 19.32 23.40 34.24
N LEU A 2 19.39 24.51 33.53
CA LEU A 2 18.21 25.34 33.23
C LEU A 2 17.41 24.62 32.13
N PRO A 3 16.08 24.47 32.29
CA PRO A 3 15.25 24.00 31.22
C PRO A 3 15.27 25.08 30.11
N MET A 4 15.79 24.73 28.92
CA MET A 4 15.58 25.56 27.75
C MET A 4 14.07 25.63 27.51
N ALA A 5 13.50 26.78 27.81
CA ALA A 5 12.15 27.14 27.40
C ALA A 5 12.15 27.09 25.86
N ILE A 6 11.61 26.05 25.29
CA ILE A 6 11.31 25.98 23.85
C ILE A 6 10.23 27.05 23.63
N ASN A 7 10.66 28.19 23.17
CA ASN A 7 9.74 29.22 22.66
C ASN A 7 8.92 28.57 21.56
N ALA A 8 7.71 28.15 21.88
CA ALA A 8 6.70 27.68 20.94
C ALA A 8 6.15 28.87 20.13
N SER A 9 7.01 29.65 19.50
CA SER A 9 6.60 30.50 18.41
C SER A 9 6.24 29.60 17.26
N ALA A 10 5.03 29.74 16.76
CA ALA A 10 4.45 28.94 15.70
C ALA A 10 5.41 28.90 14.48
N GLN A 11 6.28 27.96 14.47
CA GLN A 11 7.15 27.61 13.34
C GLN A 11 6.51 26.43 12.58
N ASP A 12 6.94 26.26 11.35
CA ASP A 12 6.64 25.03 10.65
C ASP A 12 7.26 23.83 11.40
N ALA A 13 6.74 22.64 11.17
CA ALA A 13 7.31 21.43 11.76
C ALA A 13 7.32 20.27 10.76
N ILE A 14 8.35 19.45 10.86
CA ILE A 14 8.46 18.16 10.20
C ILE A 14 8.14 17.09 11.23
N ILE A 15 7.11 16.29 10.94
CA ILE A 15 6.73 15.10 11.72
C ILE A 15 7.23 13.90 10.95
N TYR A 16 8.17 13.18 11.52
CA TYR A 16 8.76 11.99 10.94
C TYR A 16 7.89 10.76 11.16
N ARG A 17 8.09 9.71 10.36
CA ARG A 17 7.36 8.43 10.49
C ARG A 17 7.68 7.66 11.76
N ASP A 18 8.81 7.95 12.38
CA ASP A 18 9.20 7.42 13.70
C ASP A 18 8.67 8.25 14.87
N GLY A 19 7.77 9.21 14.62
CA GLY A 19 7.16 10.08 15.62
C GLY A 19 8.01 11.25 16.08
N ARG A 20 9.27 11.39 15.63
CA ARG A 20 10.06 12.60 15.92
C ARG A 20 9.40 13.81 15.30
N VAL A 21 9.48 14.94 16.02
CA VAL A 21 8.99 16.24 15.55
C VAL A 21 10.16 17.22 15.58
N LYS A 22 10.45 17.86 14.45
CA LYS A 22 11.49 18.89 14.32
C LYS A 22 10.80 20.20 13.95
N SER A 23 10.94 21.22 14.82
CA SER A 23 10.50 22.59 14.48
C SER A 23 11.52 23.22 13.53
N VAL A 24 11.03 23.72 12.40
CA VAL A 24 11.87 24.20 11.28
C VAL A 24 11.16 25.32 10.54
N LYS A 25 11.87 25.94 9.61
CA LYS A 25 11.29 26.73 8.53
C LYS A 25 11.35 25.93 7.25
N ILE A 26 10.22 25.52 6.74
CA ILE A 26 10.12 24.81 5.46
C ILE A 26 10.26 25.84 4.33
N ILE A 27 11.24 25.62 3.45
CA ILE A 27 11.55 26.49 2.31
C ILE A 27 10.78 26.02 1.07
N GLN A 28 11.01 24.75 0.73
CA GLN A 28 10.45 24.16 -0.48
C GLN A 28 10.25 22.64 -0.29
N THR A 29 9.24 22.12 -0.95
CA THR A 29 8.98 20.68 -1.03
C THR A 29 8.78 20.30 -2.49
N ASN A 30 9.57 19.37 -2.97
CA ASN A 30 9.38 18.73 -4.29
C ASN A 30 8.84 17.31 -4.11
N ASN A 31 8.88 16.49 -5.16
CA ASN A 31 8.35 15.12 -5.11
C ASN A 31 9.16 14.18 -4.20
N ASP A 32 10.48 14.40 -4.07
CA ASP A 32 11.38 13.47 -3.39
C ASP A 32 11.87 13.99 -2.04
N LYS A 33 12.06 15.30 -1.92
CA LYS A 33 12.74 15.93 -0.78
C LYS A 33 12.07 17.22 -0.34
N THR A 34 12.20 17.49 0.94
CA THR A 34 11.81 18.76 1.57
C THR A 34 13.04 19.51 2.03
N LEU A 35 13.21 20.74 1.56
CA LEU A 35 14.25 21.68 1.95
C LEU A 35 13.76 22.52 3.13
N PHE A 36 14.56 22.63 4.17
CA PHE A 36 14.23 23.37 5.37
C PHE A 36 15.46 24.02 6.02
N LYS A 37 15.22 24.93 6.95
CA LYS A 37 16.21 25.49 7.88
C LYS A 37 15.77 25.25 9.33
N GLU A 38 16.72 25.06 10.24
CA GLU A 38 16.40 24.88 11.66
C GLU A 38 15.85 26.15 12.33
N SER A 39 16.15 27.30 11.76
CA SER A 39 15.67 28.59 12.28
C SER A 39 15.38 29.57 11.16
N ASP A 40 14.64 30.66 11.50
CA ASP A 40 14.36 31.78 10.58
C ASP A 40 15.59 32.65 10.29
N ASN A 41 16.75 32.35 10.90
CA ASN A 41 17.96 33.10 10.68
C ASN A 41 18.46 32.93 9.23
N LYS A 42 18.74 34.05 8.55
CA LYS A 42 19.27 34.04 7.18
C LYS A 42 20.57 33.25 7.03
N LYS A 43 21.38 33.13 8.11
CA LYS A 43 22.65 32.39 8.16
C LYS A 43 22.45 30.90 8.48
N ALA A 44 21.26 30.43 8.80
CA ALA A 44 21.00 29.03 9.08
C ALA A 44 21.23 28.18 7.82
N THR A 45 21.95 27.08 7.99
CA THR A 45 22.24 26.12 6.89
C THR A 45 20.93 25.50 6.37
N GLU A 46 20.88 25.34 5.08
CA GLU A 46 19.80 24.59 4.40
C GLU A 46 20.07 23.09 4.48
N GLU A 47 19.07 22.35 4.90
CA GLU A 47 19.11 20.90 5.02
C GLU A 47 17.99 20.27 4.21
N TYR A 48 18.19 19.02 3.80
CA TYR A 48 17.18 18.23 3.09
C TYR A 48 16.76 17.03 3.92
N VAL A 49 15.48 16.71 3.82
CA VAL A 49 14.94 15.43 4.27
C VAL A 49 14.22 14.75 3.12
N GLU A 50 14.41 13.45 2.97
CA GLU A 50 13.66 12.64 2.00
C GLU A 50 12.19 12.54 2.44
N ASN A 51 11.25 12.77 1.54
CA ASN A 51 9.83 12.70 1.84
C ASN A 51 9.39 11.32 2.31
N THR A 52 10.11 10.25 1.92
CA THR A 52 9.91 8.88 2.42
C THR A 52 10.07 8.74 3.93
N LYS A 53 10.84 9.60 4.58
CA LYS A 53 11.07 9.63 6.04
C LYS A 53 10.06 10.51 6.78
N VAL A 54 9.29 11.31 6.03
CA VAL A 54 8.35 12.29 6.57
C VAL A 54 6.96 11.70 6.56
N PHE A 55 6.26 11.80 7.69
CA PHE A 55 4.83 11.53 7.77
C PHE A 55 4.04 12.76 7.35
N MET A 56 4.34 13.93 7.96
CA MET A 56 3.59 15.15 7.71
C MET A 56 4.49 16.40 7.81
N LEU A 57 4.27 17.34 6.92
CA LEU A 57 4.74 18.72 7.04
C LEU A 57 3.60 19.57 7.60
N LYS A 58 3.85 20.18 8.75
CA LYS A 58 2.93 21.13 9.38
C LYS A 58 3.40 22.54 9.10
N PHE A 59 2.55 23.35 8.49
CA PHE A 59 2.85 24.75 8.19
C PHE A 59 2.14 25.68 9.17
N LYS A 60 2.80 26.78 9.50
CA LYS A 60 2.25 27.81 10.38
C LYS A 60 1.02 28.48 9.80
N THR A 61 1.01 28.74 8.50
CA THR A 61 0.07 29.65 7.83
C THR A 61 -0.79 28.99 6.76
N ARG A 62 -0.52 27.73 6.45
CA ARG A 62 -1.27 26.96 5.43
C ARG A 62 -1.56 25.55 5.93
N GLY A 63 -2.36 24.83 5.19
CA GLY A 63 -2.70 23.43 5.53
C GLY A 63 -1.51 22.50 5.53
N ASN A 64 -1.64 21.39 6.22
CA ASN A 64 -0.61 20.35 6.34
C ASN A 64 -0.50 19.53 5.05
N VAL A 65 0.69 18.99 4.82
CA VAL A 65 0.96 18.05 3.72
C VAL A 65 1.35 16.70 4.30
N VAL A 66 0.65 15.65 3.91
CA VAL A 66 0.89 14.27 4.36
C VAL A 66 1.48 13.46 3.22
N PHE A 67 2.46 12.62 3.55
CA PHE A 67 3.13 11.74 2.60
C PHE A 67 2.87 10.27 2.90
N ASN A 68 2.79 9.43 1.84
CA ASN A 68 2.83 7.99 1.97
C ASN A 68 4.28 7.47 2.15
N SER A 69 4.46 6.14 2.25
CA SER A 69 5.77 5.50 2.38
C SER A 69 6.72 5.74 1.21
N HIS A 70 6.17 6.00 0.05
CA HIS A 70 6.95 6.28 -1.17
C HIS A 70 7.36 7.75 -1.27
N GLY A 71 6.97 8.58 -0.29
CA GLY A 71 7.24 10.02 -0.31
C GLY A 71 6.28 10.81 -1.21
N GLU A 72 5.22 10.17 -1.71
CA GLU A 72 4.21 10.83 -2.52
C GLU A 72 3.20 11.56 -1.62
N ARG A 73 2.78 12.73 -2.06
CA ARG A 73 1.79 13.54 -1.35
C ARG A 73 0.40 12.93 -1.47
N ILE A 74 -0.18 12.49 -0.35
CA ILE A 74 -1.50 11.84 -0.31
C ILE A 74 -2.62 12.77 0.14
N LEU A 75 -2.29 13.78 0.95
CA LEU A 75 -3.26 14.74 1.47
C LEU A 75 -2.62 16.12 1.61
N THR A 76 -3.39 17.15 1.28
CA THR A 76 -3.08 18.53 1.64
C THR A 76 -4.34 19.11 2.28
N THR A 77 -4.27 19.42 3.58
CA THR A 77 -5.40 20.06 4.25
C THR A 77 -5.42 21.53 3.88
N SER A 78 -6.57 22.07 3.53
CA SER A 78 -6.74 23.50 3.19
C SER A 78 -6.80 24.39 4.42
N GLU A 79 -7.14 23.84 5.58
CA GLU A 79 -7.36 24.59 6.80
C GLU A 79 -6.27 24.29 7.83
N HIS A 80 -5.78 25.38 8.45
CA HIS A 80 -4.93 25.27 9.62
C HIS A 80 -5.82 25.11 10.87
N THR A 81 -5.84 23.91 11.43
CA THR A 81 -6.53 23.65 12.70
C THR A 81 -5.79 24.39 13.81
N GLN A 82 -6.40 25.42 14.36
CA GLN A 82 -5.88 26.10 15.55
C GLN A 82 -6.03 25.17 16.75
N ILE A 83 -4.93 24.60 17.19
CA ILE A 83 -4.88 23.73 18.35
C ILE A 83 -4.48 24.55 19.56
N PRO A 84 -5.32 24.60 20.62
CA PRO A 84 -4.96 25.25 21.88
C PRO A 84 -3.64 24.69 22.45
N LYS A 85 -2.80 25.55 23.01
CA LYS A 85 -1.48 25.16 23.54
C LYS A 85 -1.56 24.14 24.69
N ASP A 86 -2.66 24.16 25.42
CA ASP A 86 -2.96 23.30 26.56
C ASP A 86 -3.73 22.02 26.18
N ALA A 87 -4.01 21.81 24.90
CA ALA A 87 -4.67 20.61 24.43
C ALA A 87 -3.67 19.48 24.16
N ILE A 88 -4.08 18.26 24.48
CA ILE A 88 -3.48 17.05 23.92
C ILE A 88 -3.82 17.04 22.43
N VAL A 89 -2.91 16.57 21.59
CA VAL A 89 -3.15 16.48 20.14
C VAL A 89 -3.09 15.02 19.73
N VAL A 90 -4.18 14.54 19.16
CA VAL A 90 -4.26 13.21 18.56
C VAL A 90 -3.98 13.33 17.06
N TYR A 91 -2.92 12.70 16.60
CA TYR A 91 -2.54 12.61 15.20
C TYR A 91 -3.00 11.28 14.63
N TYR A 92 -3.85 11.34 13.62
CA TYR A 92 -4.33 10.15 12.91
C TYR A 92 -3.41 9.78 11.75
N LYS A 93 -3.41 8.52 11.35
CA LYS A 93 -2.65 8.04 10.19
C LYS A 93 -3.03 8.72 8.87
N ASP A 94 -4.26 9.20 8.77
CA ASP A 94 -4.77 9.97 7.62
C ASP A 94 -4.35 11.45 7.64
N GLY A 95 -3.55 11.88 8.63
CA GLY A 95 -3.05 13.25 8.76
C GLY A 95 -3.98 14.22 9.47
N ARG A 96 -5.14 13.78 9.95
CA ARG A 96 -5.99 14.61 10.79
C ARG A 96 -5.32 14.89 12.13
N GLU A 97 -5.42 16.13 12.60
CA GLU A 97 -5.03 16.55 13.92
C GLU A 97 -6.28 16.95 14.71
N VAL A 98 -6.48 16.37 15.88
CA VAL A 98 -7.66 16.63 16.72
C VAL A 98 -7.23 17.05 18.12
N PRO A 99 -7.66 18.23 18.63
CA PRO A 99 -7.43 18.59 20.02
C PRO A 99 -8.24 17.67 20.93
N ALA A 100 -7.60 17.18 21.97
CA ALA A 100 -8.19 16.20 22.88
C ALA A 100 -8.09 16.68 24.33
N TYR A 101 -9.16 16.45 25.08
CA TYR A 101 -9.25 16.67 26.52
C TYR A 101 -9.85 15.43 27.17
N ASN A 102 -9.52 15.20 28.45
CA ASN A 102 -9.98 14.01 29.19
C ASN A 102 -9.71 12.71 28.43
N LEU A 103 -8.48 12.61 27.91
CA LEU A 103 -8.05 11.46 27.12
C LEU A 103 -7.87 10.25 28.03
N THR A 104 -8.44 9.14 27.64
CA THR A 104 -8.25 7.81 28.24
C THR A 104 -7.88 6.80 27.17
N MET A 105 -7.11 5.79 27.54
CA MET A 105 -6.65 4.75 26.63
C MET A 105 -6.91 3.38 27.23
N ASP A 106 -7.67 2.56 26.52
CA ASP A 106 -7.85 1.13 26.78
C ASP A 106 -6.91 0.29 25.90
N ALA A 107 -7.06 -1.02 25.91
CA ALA A 107 -6.21 -1.92 25.10
C ALA A 107 -6.20 -1.54 23.61
N ASN A 108 -7.38 -1.25 23.02
CA ASN A 108 -7.56 -1.04 21.57
C ASN A 108 -8.14 0.33 21.19
N VAL A 109 -8.58 1.11 22.17
CA VAL A 109 -9.36 2.34 21.93
C VAL A 109 -8.72 3.51 22.67
N VAL A 110 -8.73 4.66 21.99
CA VAL A 110 -8.44 5.97 22.58
C VAL A 110 -9.76 6.72 22.63
N SER A 111 -10.16 7.20 23.82
CA SER A 111 -11.34 8.03 23.97
C SER A 111 -10.99 9.41 24.53
N PHE A 112 -11.63 10.45 24.02
CA PHE A 112 -11.38 11.82 24.39
C PHE A 112 -12.55 12.73 24.02
N ARG A 113 -12.50 13.99 24.45
CA ARG A 113 -13.44 15.04 24.05
C ARG A 113 -12.69 16.17 23.34
N THR A 114 -13.32 16.83 22.40
CA THR A 114 -12.73 17.97 21.66
C THR A 114 -12.88 19.31 22.39
N SER A 115 -13.66 19.34 23.46
CA SER A 115 -13.90 20.55 24.23
C SER A 115 -13.38 20.43 25.67
N LYS A 116 -12.59 21.41 26.12
CA LYS A 116 -12.08 21.50 27.50
C LYS A 116 -13.19 21.54 28.55
N LYS A 117 -14.34 22.15 28.21
CA LYS A 117 -15.49 22.26 29.14
C LYS A 117 -16.28 20.96 29.29
N GLY A 118 -15.82 19.85 28.71
CA GLY A 118 -16.48 18.57 28.78
C GLY A 118 -17.80 18.47 28.02
N LYS A 119 -18.18 19.55 27.29
CA LYS A 119 -19.39 19.55 26.46
C LYS A 119 -19.16 18.73 25.20
N GLY A 120 -20.20 18.06 24.73
CA GLY A 120 -20.17 17.19 23.55
C GLY A 120 -19.97 15.71 23.90
N SER A 121 -20.28 14.85 22.95
CA SER A 121 -20.08 13.39 23.06
C SER A 121 -18.59 13.03 23.06
N PRO A 122 -18.18 12.02 23.79
CA PRO A 122 -16.82 11.51 23.68
C PRO A 122 -16.61 10.93 22.26
N ILE A 123 -15.39 11.08 21.76
CA ILE A 123 -14.93 10.45 20.54
C ILE A 123 -14.20 9.17 20.93
N PHE A 124 -14.50 8.09 20.24
CA PHE A 124 -13.82 6.79 20.39
C PHE A 124 -13.10 6.48 19.09
N SER A 125 -11.80 6.29 19.15
CA SER A 125 -10.96 5.99 17.98
C SER A 125 -10.18 4.72 18.23
N SER A 126 -10.06 3.86 17.23
CA SER A 126 -9.17 2.71 17.31
C SER A 126 -7.72 3.17 17.42
N LYS A 127 -6.94 2.54 18.30
CA LYS A 127 -5.49 2.77 18.34
C LYS A 127 -4.81 2.50 17.00
N SER A 128 -5.36 1.59 16.20
CA SER A 128 -4.85 1.27 14.87
C SER A 128 -5.00 2.42 13.87
N GLU A 129 -5.89 3.39 14.11
CA GLU A 129 -6.08 4.58 13.28
C GLU A 129 -5.23 5.76 13.74
N VAL A 130 -4.78 5.73 15.01
CA VAL A 130 -3.99 6.80 15.62
C VAL A 130 -2.51 6.54 15.39
N PHE A 131 -1.82 7.54 14.84
CA PHE A 131 -0.37 7.51 14.68
C PHE A 131 0.33 7.85 16.00
N MET A 132 -0.01 9.01 16.57
CA MET A 132 0.70 9.57 17.72
C MET A 132 -0.22 10.46 18.57
N ILE A 133 0.01 10.49 19.86
CA ILE A 133 -0.57 11.44 20.81
C ILE A 133 0.54 12.34 21.32
N ARG A 134 0.36 13.65 21.24
CA ARG A 134 1.28 14.65 21.78
C ARG A 134 0.63 15.37 22.96
N TYR A 135 1.30 15.42 24.07
CA TYR A 135 0.86 16.11 25.28
C TYR A 135 1.33 17.58 25.32
N PRO A 136 0.69 18.45 26.14
CA PRO A 136 1.04 19.87 26.24
C PRO A 136 2.47 20.14 26.72
N ASP A 137 3.05 19.23 27.50
CA ASP A 137 4.43 19.27 27.99
C ASP A 137 5.48 18.91 26.91
N GLY A 138 5.02 18.51 25.73
CA GLY A 138 5.85 18.09 24.62
C GLY A 138 6.17 16.59 24.59
N THR A 139 5.76 15.83 25.60
CA THR A 139 5.87 14.36 25.59
C THR A 139 4.91 13.78 24.54
N ARG A 140 5.16 12.54 24.14
CA ARG A 140 4.39 11.88 23.08
C ARG A 140 4.35 10.37 23.26
N ASP A 141 3.20 9.79 22.91
CA ASP A 141 2.99 8.36 22.82
C ASP A 141 2.81 8.00 21.33
N ILE A 142 3.70 7.16 20.81
CA ILE A 142 3.61 6.65 19.45
C ILE A 142 2.83 5.35 19.52
N LEU A 143 1.58 5.36 19.03
CA LEU A 143 0.70 4.19 19.05
C LEU A 143 0.94 3.28 17.86
N THR A 144 1.41 3.86 16.75
CA THR A 144 1.73 3.13 15.53
C THR A 144 3.09 3.57 15.01
N ASN A 145 4.02 2.62 14.91
CA ASN A 145 5.27 2.88 14.20
C ASN A 145 5.04 2.64 12.70
N LEU A 146 4.68 3.69 11.97
CA LEU A 146 4.40 3.62 10.54
C LEU A 146 5.55 3.01 9.73
N ALA A 147 6.80 3.25 10.13
CA ALA A 147 7.96 2.68 9.45
C ALA A 147 8.01 1.15 9.59
N VAL A 148 7.64 0.62 10.75
CA VAL A 148 7.59 -0.84 10.97
C VAL A 148 6.41 -1.48 10.26
N GLU A 149 5.22 -0.87 10.33
CA GLU A 149 4.04 -1.38 9.63
C GLU A 149 4.27 -1.46 8.12
N GLU A 150 4.84 -0.41 7.53
CA GLU A 150 5.15 -0.36 6.11
C GLU A 150 6.20 -1.38 5.70
N GLN A 151 7.22 -1.60 6.53
CA GLN A 151 8.21 -2.63 6.26
C GLN A 151 7.59 -4.03 6.31
N GLN A 152 6.67 -4.27 7.24
CA GLN A 152 5.95 -5.53 7.31
C GLN A 152 5.01 -5.71 6.12
N GLN A 153 4.33 -4.66 5.69
CA GLN A 153 3.44 -4.70 4.54
C GLN A 153 4.22 -5.00 3.25
N ARG A 154 5.34 -4.31 3.00
CA ARG A 154 6.21 -4.59 1.85
C ARG A 154 6.69 -6.05 1.83
N LYS A 155 7.10 -6.58 2.99
CA LYS A 155 7.51 -7.99 3.08
C LYS A 155 6.38 -8.94 2.72
N ARG A 156 5.15 -8.67 3.15
CA ARG A 156 3.97 -9.48 2.78
C ARG A 156 3.67 -9.40 1.29
N GLU A 157 3.67 -8.19 0.73
CA GLU A 157 3.44 -7.98 -0.71
C GLU A 157 4.50 -8.67 -1.57
N GLU A 158 5.77 -8.61 -1.17
CA GLU A 158 6.87 -9.30 -1.84
C GLU A 158 6.74 -10.83 -1.75
N GLU A 159 6.35 -11.35 -0.59
CA GLU A 159 6.11 -12.77 -0.38
C GLU A 159 4.91 -13.26 -1.19
N GLU A 160 3.81 -12.51 -1.22
CA GLU A 160 2.64 -12.83 -2.06
C GLU A 160 2.98 -12.80 -3.55
N ALA A 161 3.73 -11.79 -4.01
CA ALA A 161 4.19 -11.69 -5.39
C ALA A 161 5.09 -12.88 -5.76
N ARG A 162 6.02 -13.29 -4.87
CA ARG A 162 6.88 -14.45 -5.06
C ARG A 162 6.07 -15.75 -5.13
N LEU A 163 5.09 -15.92 -4.22
CA LEU A 163 4.23 -17.11 -4.22
C LEU A 163 3.37 -17.20 -5.48
N LYS A 164 2.87 -16.07 -5.97
CA LYS A 164 2.12 -15.98 -7.22
C LYS A 164 2.99 -16.33 -8.42
N ALA A 165 4.21 -15.80 -8.49
CA ALA A 165 5.17 -16.11 -9.55
C ALA A 165 5.58 -17.60 -9.54
N GLN A 166 5.75 -18.21 -8.36
CA GLN A 166 6.03 -19.66 -8.24
C GLN A 166 4.86 -20.51 -8.77
N LYS A 167 3.62 -20.15 -8.41
CA LYS A 167 2.44 -20.86 -8.93
C LYS A 167 2.28 -20.72 -10.45
N GLU A 168 2.57 -19.56 -11.00
CA GLU A 168 2.55 -19.32 -12.44
C GLU A 168 3.66 -20.12 -13.18
N ALA A 169 4.85 -20.22 -12.59
CA ALA A 169 5.96 -21.02 -13.12
C ALA A 169 5.65 -22.53 -13.08
N GLU A 170 5.10 -23.02 -11.97
CA GLU A 170 4.71 -24.43 -11.82
C GLU A 170 3.59 -24.83 -12.77
N THR A 171 2.61 -23.93 -13.00
CA THR A 171 1.57 -24.16 -14.02
C THR A 171 2.14 -24.13 -15.44
N ALA A 172 3.11 -23.28 -15.73
CA ALA A 172 3.78 -23.22 -17.02
C ALA A 172 4.62 -24.48 -17.31
N ASP A 173 5.33 -24.99 -16.32
CA ASP A 173 6.12 -26.23 -16.45
C ASP A 173 5.22 -27.47 -16.57
N SER A 174 4.11 -27.52 -15.84
CA SER A 174 3.10 -28.58 -15.99
C SER A 174 2.48 -28.59 -17.40
N ILE A 175 2.25 -27.43 -18.00
CA ILE A 175 1.76 -27.30 -19.38
C ILE A 175 2.81 -27.75 -20.37
N LYS A 176 4.10 -27.44 -20.17
CA LYS A 176 5.20 -27.89 -21.03
C LYS A 176 5.41 -29.40 -20.95
N ALA A 177 5.39 -29.98 -19.75
CA ALA A 177 5.51 -31.41 -19.56
C ALA A 177 4.37 -32.18 -20.25
N ALA A 178 3.12 -31.72 -20.09
CA ALA A 178 1.97 -32.33 -20.76
C ALA A 178 2.04 -32.20 -22.30
N THR A 179 2.70 -31.13 -22.82
CA THR A 179 2.86 -30.94 -24.27
C THR A 179 3.88 -31.87 -24.87
N VAL A 180 4.97 -32.20 -24.14
CA VAL A 180 6.00 -33.12 -24.57
C VAL A 180 5.48 -34.57 -24.54
N GLU A 181 4.72 -34.95 -23.53
CA GLU A 181 4.12 -36.28 -23.39
C GLU A 181 3.01 -36.53 -24.46
N ALA A 182 2.23 -35.53 -24.79
CA ALA A 182 1.22 -35.58 -25.86
C ALA A 182 1.86 -35.70 -27.26
N ALA A 183 3.06 -35.14 -27.47
CA ALA A 183 3.78 -35.25 -28.73
C ALA A 183 4.38 -36.68 -28.95
N ALA A 184 4.73 -37.38 -27.86
CA ALA A 184 5.30 -38.74 -27.91
C ALA A 184 4.24 -39.82 -28.18
N SER A 185 2.95 -39.59 -27.86
CA SER A 185 1.89 -40.59 -28.02
C SER A 185 1.11 -40.51 -29.35
N ALA A 186 1.53 -39.65 -30.28
CA ALA A 186 0.78 -39.35 -31.52
C ALA A 186 1.10 -40.36 -32.67
N THR A 187 0.84 -41.66 -32.46
CA THR A 187 1.10 -42.67 -33.51
C THR A 187 -0.02 -42.78 -34.56
N ASN A 188 -1.27 -42.30 -34.28
CA ASN A 188 -2.35 -42.30 -35.28
C ASN A 188 -3.43 -41.24 -34.96
N PRO A 189 -3.33 -40.03 -35.49
CA PRO A 189 -4.33 -38.99 -35.22
C PRO A 189 -5.69 -39.34 -35.84
N LYS A 190 -6.75 -39.33 -35.02
CA LYS A 190 -8.13 -39.60 -35.47
C LYS A 190 -8.79 -38.30 -35.96
N LYS A 191 -9.48 -38.37 -37.14
CA LYS A 191 -10.25 -37.24 -37.65
C LYS A 191 -11.49 -37.03 -36.78
N ALA A 192 -11.70 -35.78 -36.31
CA ALA A 192 -12.82 -35.43 -35.46
C ALA A 192 -13.27 -33.98 -35.70
N THR A 193 -14.45 -33.64 -35.20
CA THR A 193 -14.95 -32.27 -35.17
C THR A 193 -15.07 -31.80 -33.73
N ILE A 194 -14.31 -30.77 -33.35
CA ILE A 194 -14.44 -30.12 -32.06
C ILE A 194 -15.53 -29.06 -32.14
N VAL A 195 -16.52 -29.12 -31.24
CA VAL A 195 -17.55 -28.10 -31.07
C VAL A 195 -17.28 -27.38 -29.75
N THR A 196 -17.00 -26.08 -29.84
CA THR A 196 -16.74 -25.27 -28.64
C THR A 196 -18.05 -24.82 -27.98
N LYS A 197 -18.01 -24.42 -26.71
CA LYS A 197 -19.16 -23.84 -26.00
C LYS A 197 -19.67 -22.56 -26.65
N LYS A 198 -18.84 -21.87 -27.42
CA LYS A 198 -19.22 -20.68 -28.22
C LYS A 198 -19.85 -21.02 -29.55
N GLY A 199 -20.10 -22.30 -29.85
CA GLY A 199 -20.72 -22.75 -31.09
C GLY A 199 -19.78 -22.93 -32.30
N LEU A 200 -18.49 -22.64 -32.14
CA LEU A 200 -17.50 -22.81 -33.20
C LEU A 200 -17.27 -24.31 -33.50
N ARG A 201 -17.36 -24.73 -34.77
CA ARG A 201 -17.10 -26.08 -35.23
C ARG A 201 -15.79 -26.13 -35.98
N MET A 202 -14.84 -27.00 -35.59
CA MET A 202 -13.54 -27.14 -36.23
C MET A 202 -13.28 -28.61 -36.58
N LYS A 203 -13.02 -28.88 -37.86
CA LYS A 203 -12.54 -30.20 -38.33
C LYS A 203 -11.07 -30.31 -38.03
N VAL A 204 -10.67 -31.30 -37.27
CA VAL A 204 -9.29 -31.44 -36.71
C VAL A 204 -8.88 -32.91 -36.69
N TRP A 205 -7.61 -33.12 -36.43
CA TRP A 205 -7.02 -34.42 -36.18
C TRP A 205 -6.61 -34.53 -34.72
N ILE A 206 -7.30 -35.35 -33.94
CA ILE A 206 -7.02 -35.52 -32.50
C ILE A 206 -5.78 -36.32 -32.34
N CYS A 207 -4.79 -35.76 -31.66
CA CYS A 207 -3.52 -36.43 -31.32
C CYS A 207 -3.60 -37.07 -29.94
N SER A 208 -4.26 -36.40 -28.98
CA SER A 208 -4.48 -36.90 -27.64
C SER A 208 -5.77 -36.31 -27.05
N ASP A 209 -6.49 -37.13 -26.27
CA ASP A 209 -7.71 -36.73 -25.57
C ASP A 209 -7.58 -37.18 -24.11
N THR A 210 -7.22 -36.24 -23.24
CA THR A 210 -7.05 -36.44 -21.79
C THR A 210 -8.27 -35.96 -21.03
N ALA A 211 -8.31 -36.21 -19.71
CA ALA A 211 -9.43 -35.75 -18.87
C ALA A 211 -9.65 -34.22 -18.91
N THR A 212 -8.58 -33.44 -19.10
CA THR A 212 -8.61 -31.96 -18.99
C THR A 212 -8.38 -31.24 -20.32
N MET A 213 -7.68 -31.88 -21.29
CA MET A 213 -7.24 -31.25 -22.52
C MET A 213 -7.40 -32.16 -23.74
N VAL A 214 -7.64 -31.52 -24.89
CA VAL A 214 -7.60 -32.17 -26.22
C VAL A 214 -6.49 -31.54 -27.02
N SER A 215 -5.54 -32.38 -27.49
CA SER A 215 -4.45 -31.97 -28.40
C SER A 215 -4.82 -32.35 -29.82
N TYR A 216 -4.71 -31.42 -30.76
CA TYR A 216 -5.16 -31.65 -32.13
C TYR A 216 -4.27 -30.91 -33.15
N LYS A 217 -4.34 -31.38 -34.40
CA LYS A 217 -3.73 -30.74 -35.58
C LYS A 217 -4.84 -30.28 -36.56
N LYS A 218 -4.62 -29.22 -37.27
CA LYS A 218 -5.54 -28.76 -38.32
C LYS A 218 -5.33 -29.49 -39.65
N ALA A 219 -4.20 -30.15 -39.84
CA ALA A 219 -3.88 -30.96 -41.02
C ALA A 219 -3.25 -32.30 -40.59
N ASN A 220 -3.48 -33.38 -41.34
CA ASN A 220 -2.89 -34.67 -41.09
C ASN A 220 -1.51 -34.80 -41.73
N THR A 221 -0.57 -33.95 -41.32
CA THR A 221 0.81 -34.01 -41.74
C THR A 221 1.74 -34.10 -40.55
N ALA A 222 2.87 -34.80 -40.71
CA ALA A 222 3.86 -34.95 -39.62
C ALA A 222 4.38 -33.59 -39.09
N LYS A 223 4.50 -32.60 -40.02
CA LYS A 223 5.00 -31.24 -39.70
C LYS A 223 3.92 -30.27 -39.23
N ALA A 224 2.62 -30.67 -39.22
CA ALA A 224 1.56 -29.77 -38.76
C ALA A 224 1.68 -29.44 -37.24
N PRO A 225 1.53 -28.18 -36.86
CA PRO A 225 1.62 -27.79 -35.47
C PRO A 225 0.50 -28.43 -34.65
N VAL A 226 0.83 -28.84 -33.43
CA VAL A 226 -0.12 -29.36 -32.43
C VAL A 226 -0.69 -28.19 -31.64
N PHE A 227 -2.00 -28.14 -31.51
CA PHE A 227 -2.73 -27.18 -30.71
C PHE A 227 -3.39 -27.88 -29.53
N ASN A 228 -3.41 -27.21 -28.39
CA ASN A 228 -4.05 -27.73 -27.18
C ASN A 228 -5.28 -26.90 -26.83
N MET A 229 -6.40 -27.55 -26.49
CA MET A 229 -7.62 -26.91 -26.07
C MET A 229 -8.15 -27.56 -24.78
N SER A 230 -8.38 -26.76 -23.76
CA SER A 230 -9.00 -27.24 -22.51
C SER A 230 -10.42 -27.76 -22.77
N LYS A 231 -10.76 -28.91 -22.20
CA LYS A 231 -12.12 -29.49 -22.24
C LYS A 231 -13.18 -28.57 -21.63
N ALA A 232 -12.81 -27.66 -20.72
CA ALA A 232 -13.69 -26.64 -20.22
C ALA A 232 -14.27 -25.68 -21.29
N LYS A 233 -13.57 -25.54 -22.44
CA LYS A 233 -13.99 -24.72 -23.59
C LYS A 233 -14.71 -25.54 -24.66
N ILE A 234 -14.70 -26.85 -24.59
CA ILE A 234 -15.29 -27.79 -25.56
C ILE A 234 -16.70 -28.14 -25.10
N LYS A 235 -17.67 -28.13 -26.00
CA LYS A 235 -19.03 -28.62 -25.79
C LYS A 235 -19.12 -30.10 -26.13
N ASN A 236 -18.54 -30.51 -27.28
CA ASN A 236 -18.53 -31.89 -27.73
C ASN A 236 -17.36 -32.16 -28.70
N VAL A 237 -16.89 -33.40 -28.77
CA VAL A 237 -15.97 -33.92 -29.76
C VAL A 237 -16.68 -35.03 -30.52
N ILE A 238 -16.82 -34.88 -31.85
CA ILE A 238 -17.50 -35.83 -32.73
C ILE A 238 -16.43 -36.49 -33.60
N TYR A 239 -16.25 -37.79 -33.40
CA TYR A 239 -15.28 -38.64 -34.11
C TYR A 239 -15.82 -39.11 -35.45
#